data_ba8915519c05632bd3c88865d462a9f5
#
_entry.id   ba8915519c05632bd3c88865d462a9f5
#
_cell.length_a   1.000
_cell.length_b   1.000
_cell.length_c   1.000
_cell.angle_alpha   90.00
_cell.angle_beta   90.00
_cell.angle_gamma   90.00
#
_symmetry.space_group_name_H-M   'P 1'
#
loop_
_entity.id
_entity.type
_entity.pdbx_description
1 polymer ?
#
loop_
_entity_poly.entity_id
_entity_poly.type
_entity_poly.pdbx_seq_one_letter_code
_entity_poly.pdbx_strand_id
1 'polypeptide(L)'
;MAVTIKDVSKDAAVSIKTVSRVINNEENVAKATKAKVLLSVKKLGFKPNKSAQSLRSKKSYMLALLYDNPNKSYLADVQSGIFNACKNTGYNLVIQECDYKSNELKNDIVQFVEDFKIDGLIITPPLSDMAEFLQNLDNYQIEYSVIAPSTLNTESLYVSSNDYEAAFTLTSQIIKHGHKDIGFIKGHPKHSASHLRFNGYLDAMKSHGIEKNDQWIKQGNFSFKSGFDAGVEIFHSEKIPTAIFASNDSMAAGIMKSAQMKGMK
;
A
#
# COMPACT_ATOMS: atom_id res chain seq x y z
N MET A 1 28.71 -2.76 -30.60
CA MET A 1 27.46 -3.59 -30.64
C MET A 1 27.21 -4.17 -29.27
N ALA A 2 25.96 -4.26 -28.86
CA ALA A 2 25.61 -4.88 -27.58
C ALA A 2 25.86 -6.39 -27.62
N VAL A 3 26.49 -6.96 -26.57
CA VAL A 3 26.73 -8.40 -26.45
C VAL A 3 25.39 -9.13 -26.35
N THR A 4 25.23 -10.21 -27.08
CA THR A 4 24.00 -10.99 -27.18
C THR A 4 24.16 -12.35 -26.49
N ILE A 5 23.04 -13.02 -26.21
CA ILE A 5 23.05 -14.40 -25.69
C ILE A 5 23.75 -15.38 -26.63
N LYS A 6 23.77 -15.08 -27.95
CA LYS A 6 24.51 -15.88 -28.97
C LYS A 6 26.02 -15.78 -28.74
N ASP A 7 26.53 -14.62 -28.37
CA ASP A 7 27.96 -14.42 -28.12
C ASP A 7 28.41 -15.16 -26.86
N VAL A 8 27.60 -15.16 -25.81
CA VAL A 8 27.83 -15.96 -24.61
C VAL A 8 27.81 -17.46 -24.92
N SER A 9 26.86 -17.90 -25.74
CA SER A 9 26.75 -19.30 -26.19
C SER A 9 28.00 -19.76 -26.93
N LYS A 10 28.54 -18.93 -27.81
CA LYS A 10 29.79 -19.20 -28.54
C LYS A 10 31.00 -19.24 -27.60
N ASP A 11 31.19 -18.25 -26.75
CA ASP A 11 32.34 -18.15 -25.81
C ASP A 11 32.33 -19.30 -24.79
N ALA A 12 31.15 -19.64 -24.26
CA ALA A 12 30.99 -20.76 -23.29
C ALA A 12 30.95 -22.15 -24.00
N ALA A 13 30.92 -22.23 -25.32
CA ALA A 13 30.78 -23.47 -26.12
C ALA A 13 29.59 -24.33 -25.63
N VAL A 14 28.42 -23.72 -25.43
CA VAL A 14 27.18 -24.41 -25.08
C VAL A 14 26.00 -23.88 -25.91
N SER A 15 24.87 -24.56 -25.90
CA SER A 15 23.69 -24.09 -26.64
C SER A 15 23.10 -22.80 -26.03
N ILE A 16 22.42 -21.99 -26.86
CA ILE A 16 21.68 -20.80 -26.39
C ILE A 16 20.67 -21.18 -25.30
N LYS A 17 20.03 -22.35 -25.43
CA LYS A 17 19.09 -22.92 -24.46
C LYS A 17 19.78 -23.16 -23.10
N THR A 18 21.01 -23.67 -23.13
CA THR A 18 21.81 -23.89 -21.90
C THR A 18 22.18 -22.57 -21.24
N VAL A 19 22.62 -21.56 -22.03
CA VAL A 19 22.89 -20.21 -21.51
C VAL A 19 21.63 -19.62 -20.85
N SER A 20 20.48 -19.69 -21.54
CA SER A 20 19.21 -19.23 -21.02
C SER A 20 18.84 -19.88 -19.68
N ARG A 21 18.99 -21.20 -19.57
CA ARG A 21 18.73 -21.93 -18.33
C ARG A 21 19.63 -21.48 -17.17
N VAL A 22 20.91 -21.27 -17.45
CA VAL A 22 21.86 -20.78 -16.44
C VAL A 22 21.52 -19.38 -15.97
N ILE A 23 21.17 -18.47 -16.89
CA ILE A 23 20.80 -17.09 -16.58
C ILE A 23 19.51 -17.03 -15.76
N ASN A 24 18.55 -17.90 -16.06
CA ASN A 24 17.28 -18.01 -15.33
C ASN A 24 17.37 -18.86 -14.04
N ASN A 25 18.60 -19.30 -13.70
CA ASN A 25 18.86 -20.10 -12.50
C ASN A 25 18.05 -21.41 -12.40
N GLU A 26 17.74 -22.04 -13.55
CA GLU A 26 17.05 -23.32 -13.59
C GLU A 26 17.92 -24.44 -12.97
N GLU A 27 17.30 -25.33 -12.19
CA GLU A 27 18.01 -26.35 -11.41
C GLU A 27 18.68 -27.46 -12.26
N ASN A 28 18.22 -27.69 -13.47
CA ASN A 28 18.64 -28.80 -14.32
C ASN A 28 19.89 -28.48 -15.19
N VAL A 29 20.89 -27.79 -14.61
CA VAL A 29 22.17 -27.52 -15.31
C VAL A 29 23.33 -27.96 -14.40
N ALA A 30 24.23 -28.79 -14.96
CA ALA A 30 25.41 -29.26 -14.23
C ALA A 30 26.26 -28.10 -13.70
N LYS A 31 26.78 -28.22 -12.47
CA LYS A 31 27.56 -27.16 -11.78
C LYS A 31 28.73 -26.64 -12.64
N ALA A 32 29.45 -27.54 -13.32
CA ALA A 32 30.57 -27.18 -14.20
C ALA A 32 30.10 -26.31 -15.39
N THR A 33 28.97 -26.68 -16.03
CA THR A 33 28.39 -25.92 -17.14
C THR A 33 27.89 -24.54 -16.65
N LYS A 34 27.26 -24.47 -15.47
CA LYS A 34 26.83 -23.21 -14.86
C LYS A 34 28.01 -22.26 -14.61
N ALA A 35 29.10 -22.78 -14.04
CA ALA A 35 30.32 -21.99 -13.79
C ALA A 35 30.91 -21.45 -15.11
N LYS A 36 31.00 -22.29 -16.16
CA LYS A 36 31.53 -21.91 -17.48
C LYS A 36 30.72 -20.78 -18.13
N VAL A 37 29.38 -20.86 -18.09
CA VAL A 37 28.49 -19.85 -18.63
C VAL A 37 28.59 -18.54 -17.85
N LEU A 38 28.59 -18.58 -16.50
CA LEU A 38 28.72 -17.39 -15.67
C LEU A 38 30.07 -16.67 -15.88
N LEU A 39 31.13 -17.40 -16.15
CA LEU A 39 32.45 -16.85 -16.48
C LEU A 39 32.41 -16.10 -17.81
N SER A 40 31.78 -16.70 -18.85
CA SER A 40 31.55 -16.04 -20.14
C SER A 40 30.67 -14.79 -20.02
N VAL A 41 29.59 -14.85 -19.24
CA VAL A 41 28.70 -13.71 -18.97
C VAL A 41 29.51 -12.55 -18.38
N LYS A 42 30.35 -12.85 -17.37
CA LYS A 42 31.22 -11.83 -16.73
C LYS A 42 32.27 -11.29 -17.68
N LYS A 43 32.95 -12.16 -18.42
CA LYS A 43 34.01 -11.82 -19.38
C LYS A 43 33.51 -10.88 -20.49
N LEU A 44 32.32 -11.19 -21.05
CA LEU A 44 31.74 -10.42 -22.14
C LEU A 44 30.92 -9.21 -21.69
N GLY A 45 30.68 -9.05 -20.38
CA GLY A 45 29.80 -8.01 -19.86
C GLY A 45 28.35 -8.15 -20.29
N PHE A 46 27.90 -9.40 -20.58
CA PHE A 46 26.53 -9.64 -21.03
C PHE A 46 25.52 -9.29 -19.95
N LYS A 47 24.54 -8.49 -20.33
CA LYS A 47 23.36 -8.21 -19.50
C LYS A 47 22.12 -8.75 -20.21
N PRO A 48 21.31 -9.57 -19.54
CA PRO A 48 20.05 -10.04 -20.11
C PRO A 48 19.20 -8.87 -20.59
N ASN A 49 18.73 -8.93 -21.83
CA ASN A 49 17.83 -7.93 -22.37
C ASN A 49 16.41 -8.21 -21.86
N LYS A 50 15.92 -7.36 -20.97
CA LYS A 50 14.58 -7.48 -20.38
C LYS A 50 13.47 -7.47 -21.44
N SER A 51 13.62 -6.70 -22.51
CA SER A 51 12.64 -6.68 -23.62
C SER A 51 12.57 -8.03 -24.36
N ALA A 52 13.72 -8.70 -24.57
CA ALA A 52 13.74 -10.02 -25.18
C ALA A 52 13.19 -11.10 -24.23
N GLN A 53 13.35 -10.92 -22.93
CA GLN A 53 12.79 -11.80 -21.90
C GLN A 53 11.26 -11.62 -21.82
N SER A 54 10.78 -10.38 -21.85
CA SER A 54 9.35 -10.01 -21.90
C SER A 54 8.63 -10.62 -23.10
N LEU A 55 9.19 -10.50 -24.30
CA LEU A 55 8.65 -11.10 -25.52
C LEU A 55 8.48 -12.63 -25.43
N ARG A 56 9.37 -13.31 -24.69
CA ARG A 56 9.35 -14.76 -24.54
C ARG A 56 8.40 -15.23 -23.42
N SER A 57 8.32 -14.48 -22.32
CA SER A 57 7.50 -14.82 -21.16
C SER A 57 6.05 -14.33 -21.28
N LYS A 58 5.74 -13.49 -22.25
CA LYS A 58 4.49 -12.71 -22.35
C LYS A 58 4.21 -11.83 -21.12
N LYS A 59 5.25 -11.51 -20.33
CA LYS A 59 5.18 -10.64 -19.14
C LYS A 59 6.03 -9.40 -19.36
N SER A 60 5.54 -8.26 -18.90
CA SER A 60 6.30 -7.01 -18.94
C SER A 60 7.27 -6.86 -17.77
N TYR A 61 7.03 -7.58 -16.67
CA TYR A 61 7.66 -7.41 -15.37
C TYR A 61 7.42 -6.02 -14.78
N MET A 62 6.22 -5.49 -14.98
CA MET A 62 5.75 -4.22 -14.44
C MET A 62 4.55 -4.46 -13.52
N LEU A 63 4.63 -3.96 -12.29
CA LEU A 63 3.50 -3.83 -11.37
C LEU A 63 3.17 -2.35 -11.22
N ALA A 64 1.91 -2.03 -10.96
CA ALA A 64 1.53 -0.66 -10.67
C ALA A 64 0.87 -0.55 -9.29
N LEU A 65 1.27 0.47 -8.51
CA LEU A 65 0.60 0.88 -7.29
C LEU A 65 -0.38 2.00 -7.62
N LEU A 66 -1.67 1.74 -7.44
CA LEU A 66 -2.73 2.74 -7.57
C LEU A 66 -3.07 3.31 -6.19
N TYR A 67 -3.11 4.63 -6.08
CA TYR A 67 -3.44 5.30 -4.84
C TYR A 67 -4.18 6.62 -5.03
N ASP A 68 -4.98 6.96 -4.03
CA ASP A 68 -5.51 8.29 -3.76
C ASP A 68 -5.53 8.45 -2.23
N ASN A 69 -4.40 8.83 -1.67
CA ASN A 69 -4.23 8.87 -0.22
C ASN A 69 -3.44 10.11 0.21
N PRO A 70 -4.02 10.97 1.06
CA PRO A 70 -3.34 12.18 1.54
C PRO A 70 -2.18 11.89 2.50
N ASN A 71 -2.10 10.68 3.05
CA ASN A 71 -1.01 10.29 3.96
C ASN A 71 0.22 9.80 3.18
N LYS A 72 1.11 10.72 2.85
CA LYS A 72 2.33 10.44 2.09
C LYS A 72 3.29 9.49 2.81
N SER A 73 3.33 9.50 4.15
CA SER A 73 4.18 8.58 4.92
C SER A 73 3.72 7.14 4.75
N TYR A 74 2.42 6.88 4.88
CA TYR A 74 1.82 5.56 4.61
C TYR A 74 2.16 5.05 3.20
N LEU A 75 2.04 5.92 2.19
CA LEU A 75 2.39 5.56 0.81
C LEU A 75 3.88 5.22 0.66
N ALA A 76 4.78 5.95 1.33
CA ALA A 76 6.21 5.66 1.30
C ALA A 76 6.52 4.28 1.89
N ASP A 77 5.85 3.89 2.97
CA ASP A 77 6.01 2.58 3.60
C ASP A 77 5.48 1.45 2.70
N VAL A 78 4.30 1.62 2.09
CA VAL A 78 3.74 0.69 1.11
C VAL A 78 4.69 0.51 -0.08
N GLN A 79 5.17 1.61 -0.66
CA GLN A 79 6.14 1.60 -1.77
C GLN A 79 7.41 0.85 -1.38
N SER A 80 7.97 1.13 -0.20
CA SER A 80 9.17 0.46 0.31
C SER A 80 8.96 -1.06 0.44
N GLY A 81 7.81 -1.48 0.94
CA GLY A 81 7.43 -2.89 1.02
C GLY A 81 7.41 -3.57 -0.35
N ILE A 82 6.73 -2.93 -1.32
CA ILE A 82 6.63 -3.43 -2.69
C ILE A 82 8.01 -3.47 -3.37
N PHE A 83 8.83 -2.41 -3.26
CA PHE A 83 10.17 -2.39 -3.82
C PHE A 83 11.05 -3.51 -3.25
N ASN A 84 10.97 -3.76 -1.95
CA ASN A 84 11.71 -4.84 -1.32
C ASN A 84 11.26 -6.22 -1.84
N ALA A 85 9.97 -6.45 -2.03
CA ALA A 85 9.43 -7.67 -2.62
C ALA A 85 9.88 -7.83 -4.09
N CYS A 86 9.94 -6.74 -4.86
CA CYS A 86 10.36 -6.76 -6.27
C CYS A 86 11.85 -7.04 -6.47
N LYS A 87 12.74 -6.76 -5.50
CA LYS A 87 14.21 -6.84 -5.65
C LYS A 87 14.63 -8.14 -6.24
N ASN A 88 14.34 -9.23 -6.18
CA ASN A 88 14.91 -10.45 -6.75
C ASN A 88 13.96 -11.15 -7.75
N THR A 89 12.87 -10.50 -8.11
CA THR A 89 11.83 -11.08 -8.97
C THR A 89 11.94 -10.62 -10.43
N GLY A 90 12.70 -9.55 -10.68
CA GLY A 90 12.79 -8.89 -11.97
C GLY A 90 11.67 -7.87 -12.23
N TYR A 91 10.67 -7.77 -11.34
CA TYR A 91 9.60 -6.78 -11.44
C TYR A 91 10.09 -5.37 -11.12
N ASN A 92 9.48 -4.40 -11.79
CA ASN A 92 9.61 -2.97 -11.49
C ASN A 92 8.25 -2.44 -11.02
N LEU A 93 8.25 -1.35 -10.26
CA LEU A 93 7.04 -0.69 -9.78
C LEU A 93 6.84 0.63 -10.51
N VAL A 94 5.66 0.83 -11.07
CA VAL A 94 5.12 2.12 -11.49
C VAL A 94 4.17 2.60 -10.40
N ILE A 95 4.14 3.91 -10.17
CA ILE A 95 3.27 4.53 -9.16
C ILE A 95 2.31 5.44 -9.92
N GLN A 96 1.01 5.19 -9.77
CA GLN A 96 -0.05 5.95 -10.41
C GLN A 96 -0.95 6.59 -9.36
N GLU A 97 -0.91 7.92 -9.29
CA GLU A 97 -1.89 8.69 -8.54
C GLU A 97 -3.22 8.71 -9.28
N CYS A 98 -4.29 8.52 -8.54
CA CYS A 98 -5.66 8.46 -9.06
C CYS A 98 -6.51 9.51 -8.35
N ASP A 99 -7.59 9.93 -9.00
CA ASP A 99 -8.69 10.64 -8.35
C ASP A 99 -9.90 9.70 -8.27
N TYR A 100 -10.21 9.20 -7.07
CA TYR A 100 -11.34 8.28 -6.87
C TYR A 100 -12.71 8.90 -7.19
N LYS A 101 -12.77 10.23 -7.36
CA LYS A 101 -14.01 10.95 -7.74
C LYS A 101 -14.16 11.11 -9.24
N SER A 102 -13.10 10.84 -10.01
CA SER A 102 -13.14 10.98 -11.46
C SER A 102 -14.10 9.97 -12.09
N ASN A 103 -14.98 10.45 -12.96
CA ASN A 103 -15.86 9.58 -13.74
C ASN A 103 -15.07 8.75 -14.78
N GLU A 104 -13.91 9.22 -15.20
CA GLU A 104 -13.04 8.57 -16.18
C GLU A 104 -12.08 7.54 -15.56
N LEU A 105 -12.01 7.48 -14.23
CA LEU A 105 -11.05 6.61 -13.51
C LEU A 105 -10.98 5.18 -14.06
N LYS A 106 -12.14 4.57 -14.34
CA LYS A 106 -12.22 3.19 -14.85
C LYS A 106 -11.56 3.04 -16.21
N ASN A 107 -11.83 3.97 -17.11
CA ASN A 107 -11.28 3.99 -18.48
C ASN A 107 -9.78 4.33 -18.45
N ASP A 108 -9.40 5.34 -17.67
CA ASP A 108 -8.01 5.77 -17.54
C ASP A 108 -7.11 4.64 -17.04
N ILE A 109 -7.58 3.85 -16.07
CA ILE A 109 -6.79 2.73 -15.54
C ILE A 109 -6.70 1.57 -16.52
N VAL A 110 -7.77 1.24 -17.25
CA VAL A 110 -7.70 0.23 -18.30
C VAL A 110 -6.70 0.63 -19.38
N GLN A 111 -6.79 1.89 -19.86
CA GLN A 111 -5.85 2.42 -20.86
C GLN A 111 -4.41 2.44 -20.32
N PHE A 112 -4.21 2.86 -19.07
CA PHE A 112 -2.90 2.84 -18.42
C PHE A 112 -2.29 1.42 -18.37
N VAL A 113 -3.09 0.40 -18.03
CA VAL A 113 -2.63 -0.99 -18.00
C VAL A 113 -2.21 -1.46 -19.37
N GLU A 114 -2.97 -1.11 -20.41
CA GLU A 114 -2.67 -1.48 -21.80
C GLU A 114 -1.41 -0.78 -22.34
N ASP A 115 -1.30 0.54 -22.15
CA ASP A 115 -0.20 1.35 -22.66
C ASP A 115 1.15 0.95 -22.02
N PHE A 116 1.17 0.73 -20.71
CA PHE A 116 2.38 0.34 -19.98
C PHE A 116 2.56 -1.17 -19.86
N LYS A 117 1.62 -1.97 -20.38
CA LYS A 117 1.62 -3.44 -20.29
C LYS A 117 1.82 -3.90 -18.85
N ILE A 118 1.04 -3.39 -17.94
CA ILE A 118 1.11 -3.72 -16.51
C ILE A 118 0.68 -5.18 -16.31
N ASP A 119 1.51 -5.97 -15.61
CA ASP A 119 1.22 -7.39 -15.33
C ASP A 119 0.26 -7.56 -14.13
N GLY A 120 0.14 -6.56 -13.27
CA GLY A 120 -0.76 -6.60 -12.13
C GLY A 120 -0.78 -5.28 -11.36
N LEU A 121 -1.90 -5.03 -10.68
CA LEU A 121 -2.14 -3.83 -9.89
C LEU A 121 -2.07 -4.13 -8.39
N ILE A 122 -1.57 -3.17 -7.62
CA ILE A 122 -1.66 -3.13 -6.16
C ILE A 122 -2.48 -1.89 -5.83
N ILE A 123 -3.62 -2.08 -5.18
CA ILE A 123 -4.64 -1.03 -5.04
C ILE A 123 -4.82 -0.69 -3.58
N THR A 124 -4.69 0.60 -3.23
CA THR A 124 -4.89 1.10 -1.87
C THR A 124 -6.25 1.80 -1.70
N PRO A 125 -6.74 1.97 -0.46
CA PRO A 125 -7.94 2.76 -0.22
C PRO A 125 -7.78 4.22 -0.71
N PRO A 126 -8.88 4.84 -1.17
CA PRO A 126 -10.25 4.33 -1.18
C PRO A 126 -10.58 3.45 -2.38
N LEU A 127 -9.68 3.31 -3.36
CA LEU A 127 -9.91 2.55 -4.60
C LEU A 127 -10.19 1.06 -4.31
N SER A 128 -9.48 0.48 -3.32
CA SER A 128 -9.69 -0.90 -2.87
C SER A 128 -11.09 -1.17 -2.25
N ASP A 129 -11.83 -0.11 -1.93
CA ASP A 129 -13.18 -0.17 -1.38
C ASP A 129 -14.29 0.09 -2.44
N MET A 130 -13.89 0.37 -3.68
CA MET A 130 -14.82 0.73 -4.77
C MET A 130 -15.22 -0.52 -5.55
N ALA A 131 -16.32 -1.17 -5.15
CA ALA A 131 -16.80 -2.42 -5.76
C ALA A 131 -16.97 -2.32 -7.29
N GLU A 132 -17.55 -1.22 -7.81
CA GLU A 132 -17.72 -1.03 -9.25
C GLU A 132 -16.39 -0.86 -9.99
N PHE A 133 -15.38 -0.29 -9.35
CA PHE A 133 -14.04 -0.16 -9.93
C PHE A 133 -13.37 -1.53 -10.03
N LEU A 134 -13.41 -2.32 -8.95
CA LEU A 134 -12.85 -3.67 -8.93
C LEU A 134 -13.57 -4.59 -9.93
N GLN A 135 -14.91 -4.53 -9.99
CA GLN A 135 -15.69 -5.28 -10.98
C GLN A 135 -15.33 -4.89 -12.43
N ASN A 136 -14.99 -3.64 -12.68
CA ASN A 136 -14.52 -3.22 -13.99
C ASN A 136 -13.17 -3.87 -14.33
N LEU A 137 -12.23 -3.94 -13.39
CA LEU A 137 -10.95 -4.62 -13.59
C LEU A 137 -11.16 -6.12 -13.88
N ASP A 138 -12.07 -6.78 -13.16
CA ASP A 138 -12.43 -8.18 -13.39
C ASP A 138 -12.97 -8.39 -14.82
N ASN A 139 -13.85 -7.50 -15.30
CA ASN A 139 -14.40 -7.55 -16.66
C ASN A 139 -13.33 -7.45 -17.75
N TYR A 140 -12.27 -6.70 -17.49
CA TYR A 140 -11.10 -6.58 -18.39
C TYR A 140 -10.00 -7.62 -18.11
N GLN A 141 -10.24 -8.56 -17.18
CA GLN A 141 -9.28 -9.60 -16.78
C GLN A 141 -7.93 -9.02 -16.34
N ILE A 142 -7.96 -7.88 -15.65
CA ILE A 142 -6.78 -7.23 -15.09
C ILE A 142 -6.50 -7.84 -13.73
N GLU A 143 -5.31 -8.42 -13.56
CA GLU A 143 -4.87 -9.00 -12.28
C GLU A 143 -4.61 -7.90 -11.25
N TYR A 144 -5.11 -8.09 -10.02
CA TYR A 144 -4.85 -7.13 -8.95
C TYR A 144 -4.80 -7.77 -7.56
N SER A 145 -4.24 -7.03 -6.64
CA SER A 145 -4.34 -7.26 -5.19
C SER A 145 -4.77 -5.98 -4.50
N VAL A 146 -5.48 -6.11 -3.38
CA VAL A 146 -6.01 -4.97 -2.63
C VAL A 146 -5.38 -4.87 -1.24
N ILE A 147 -5.11 -3.64 -0.79
CA ILE A 147 -4.63 -3.34 0.55
C ILE A 147 -5.79 -2.75 1.35
N ALA A 148 -6.02 -3.28 2.54
CA ALA A 148 -7.02 -2.83 3.52
C ALA A 148 -8.44 -2.64 2.93
N PRO A 149 -8.99 -3.63 2.19
CA PRO A 149 -10.34 -3.51 1.65
C PRO A 149 -11.38 -3.55 2.78
N SER A 150 -12.54 -2.90 2.55
CA SER A 150 -13.68 -2.89 3.49
C SER A 150 -14.36 -4.24 3.63
N THR A 151 -14.38 -5.00 2.53
CA THR A 151 -15.00 -6.32 2.45
C THR A 151 -13.95 -7.31 1.98
N LEU A 152 -13.78 -8.39 2.72
CA LEU A 152 -12.89 -9.46 2.31
C LEU A 152 -13.58 -10.30 1.23
N ASN A 153 -13.15 -10.13 -0.03
CA ASN A 153 -13.50 -11.06 -1.08
C ASN A 153 -12.49 -12.20 -1.06
N THR A 154 -12.94 -13.42 -0.82
CA THR A 154 -12.08 -14.61 -0.72
C THR A 154 -11.42 -15.00 -2.05
N GLU A 155 -11.91 -14.47 -3.17
CA GLU A 155 -11.34 -14.73 -4.51
C GLU A 155 -10.19 -13.81 -4.88
N SER A 156 -10.10 -12.63 -4.26
CA SER A 156 -9.04 -11.65 -4.53
C SER A 156 -7.89 -11.76 -3.53
N LEU A 157 -6.66 -11.53 -3.99
CA LEU A 157 -5.51 -11.39 -3.10
C LEU A 157 -5.63 -10.08 -2.31
N TYR A 158 -5.53 -10.16 -0.99
CA TYR A 158 -5.59 -8.97 -0.13
C TYR A 158 -4.59 -9.02 1.02
N VAL A 159 -4.28 -7.82 1.53
CA VAL A 159 -3.58 -7.61 2.79
C VAL A 159 -4.40 -6.65 3.64
N SER A 160 -4.72 -7.02 4.87
CA SER A 160 -5.46 -6.16 5.81
C SER A 160 -4.82 -6.14 7.19
N SER A 161 -5.10 -5.09 7.95
CA SER A 161 -4.82 -4.98 9.38
C SER A 161 -6.11 -5.13 10.18
N ASN A 162 -5.99 -5.52 11.45
CA ASN A 162 -7.14 -5.59 12.34
C ASN A 162 -7.38 -4.23 13.02
N ASP A 163 -7.84 -3.26 12.24
CA ASP A 163 -8.04 -1.87 12.69
C ASP A 163 -9.07 -1.74 13.81
N TYR A 164 -10.11 -2.58 13.78
CA TYR A 164 -11.14 -2.60 14.82
C TYR A 164 -10.56 -3.03 16.17
N GLU A 165 -9.91 -4.19 16.22
CA GLU A 165 -9.33 -4.72 17.45
C GLU A 165 -8.21 -3.83 18.01
N ALA A 166 -7.40 -3.25 17.12
CA ALA A 166 -6.35 -2.33 17.51
C ALA A 166 -6.95 -1.08 18.20
N ALA A 167 -8.00 -0.50 17.62
CA ALA A 167 -8.67 0.67 18.19
C ALA A 167 -9.44 0.33 19.49
N PHE A 168 -10.09 -0.81 19.55
CA PHE A 168 -10.75 -1.31 20.75
C PHE A 168 -9.74 -1.47 21.89
N THR A 169 -8.62 -2.14 21.61
CA THR A 169 -7.57 -2.38 22.59
C THR A 169 -6.94 -1.08 23.08
N LEU A 170 -6.58 -0.16 22.17
CA LEU A 170 -5.98 1.12 22.53
C LEU A 170 -6.95 1.98 23.36
N THR A 171 -8.22 2.06 22.98
CA THR A 171 -9.23 2.80 23.75
C THR A 171 -9.43 2.19 25.13
N SER A 172 -9.47 0.85 25.23
CA SER A 172 -9.55 0.17 26.53
C SER A 172 -8.32 0.44 27.40
N GLN A 173 -7.13 0.57 26.82
CA GLN A 173 -5.93 0.97 27.57
C GLN A 173 -6.03 2.41 28.07
N ILE A 174 -6.49 3.35 27.25
CA ILE A 174 -6.72 4.74 27.66
C ILE A 174 -7.68 4.78 28.86
N ILE A 175 -8.76 4.00 28.81
CA ILE A 175 -9.75 3.92 29.91
C ILE A 175 -9.12 3.31 31.18
N LYS A 176 -8.32 2.25 31.05
CA LYS A 176 -7.61 1.64 32.19
C LYS A 176 -6.62 2.60 32.87
N HIS A 177 -6.09 3.58 32.14
CA HIS A 177 -5.27 4.65 32.70
C HIS A 177 -6.10 5.78 33.37
N GLY A 178 -7.40 5.59 33.50
CA GLY A 178 -8.30 6.50 34.26
C GLY A 178 -9.00 7.56 33.43
N HIS A 179 -8.78 7.59 32.10
CA HIS A 179 -9.47 8.55 31.22
C HIS A 179 -10.91 8.08 30.95
N LYS A 180 -11.87 9.00 31.16
CA LYS A 180 -13.29 8.80 30.83
C LYS A 180 -13.77 9.79 29.76
N ASP A 181 -13.21 10.99 29.77
CA ASP A 181 -13.47 12.03 28.79
C ASP A 181 -12.48 11.82 27.62
N ILE A 182 -12.89 11.07 26.61
CA ILE A 182 -12.02 10.67 25.50
C ILE A 182 -12.59 11.18 24.17
N GLY A 183 -11.81 12.01 23.47
CA GLY A 183 -12.12 12.47 22.11
C GLY A 183 -11.64 11.50 21.05
N PHE A 184 -12.21 11.60 19.85
CA PHE A 184 -11.81 10.79 18.71
C PHE A 184 -11.75 11.63 17.43
N ILE A 185 -10.64 11.52 16.69
CA ILE A 185 -10.50 12.13 15.38
C ILE A 185 -10.56 11.02 14.32
N LYS A 186 -11.64 11.04 13.53
CA LYS A 186 -11.83 10.10 12.42
C LYS A 186 -10.78 10.31 11.33
N GLY A 187 -10.47 9.25 10.59
CA GLY A 187 -9.64 9.35 9.39
C GLY A 187 -10.44 9.80 8.16
N HIS A 188 -9.93 9.51 6.97
CA HIS A 188 -10.61 9.85 5.72
C HIS A 188 -11.95 9.10 5.62
N PRO A 189 -13.07 9.78 5.25
CA PRO A 189 -14.41 9.20 5.32
C PRO A 189 -14.67 8.05 4.34
N LYS A 190 -13.86 7.92 3.30
CA LYS A 190 -13.98 6.85 2.30
C LYS A 190 -13.01 5.69 2.52
N HIS A 191 -12.25 5.69 3.63
CA HIS A 191 -11.37 4.58 3.98
C HIS A 191 -12.02 3.71 5.05
N SER A 192 -12.14 2.42 4.78
CA SER A 192 -12.70 1.43 5.72
C SER A 192 -12.01 1.42 7.07
N ALA A 193 -10.67 1.56 7.09
CA ALA A 193 -9.89 1.66 8.32
C ALA A 193 -10.36 2.79 9.25
N SER A 194 -10.86 3.92 8.70
CA SER A 194 -11.41 5.01 9.50
C SER A 194 -12.67 4.59 10.26
N HIS A 195 -13.56 3.85 9.58
CA HIS A 195 -14.79 3.34 10.18
C HIS A 195 -14.52 2.24 11.19
N LEU A 196 -13.62 1.32 10.87
CA LEU A 196 -13.25 0.21 11.76
C LEU A 196 -12.63 0.73 13.07
N ARG A 197 -11.70 1.68 12.99
CA ARG A 197 -11.09 2.32 14.16
C ARG A 197 -12.12 3.05 15.01
N PHE A 198 -13.05 3.77 14.37
CA PHE A 198 -14.10 4.47 15.09
C PHE A 198 -15.07 3.51 15.79
N ASN A 199 -15.46 2.40 15.13
CA ASN A 199 -16.31 1.38 15.74
C ASN A 199 -15.60 0.70 16.92
N GLY A 200 -14.31 0.36 16.80
CA GLY A 200 -13.52 -0.16 17.90
C GLY A 200 -13.47 0.78 19.11
N TYR A 201 -13.32 2.09 18.87
CA TYR A 201 -13.41 3.11 19.92
C TYR A 201 -14.80 3.12 20.58
N LEU A 202 -15.88 3.14 19.80
CA LEU A 202 -17.24 3.19 20.33
C LEU A 202 -17.56 1.96 21.19
N ASP A 203 -17.20 0.77 20.73
CA ASP A 203 -17.47 -0.46 21.44
C ASP A 203 -16.62 -0.60 22.69
N ALA A 204 -15.39 -0.10 22.70
CA ALA A 204 -14.56 -0.03 23.90
C ALA A 204 -15.16 0.94 24.94
N MET A 205 -15.61 2.12 24.54
CA MET A 205 -16.31 3.07 25.44
C MET A 205 -17.56 2.41 26.03
N LYS A 206 -18.39 1.81 25.20
CA LYS A 206 -19.63 1.14 25.61
C LYS A 206 -19.36 -0.02 26.57
N SER A 207 -18.37 -0.87 26.30
CA SER A 207 -18.04 -2.01 27.15
C SER A 207 -17.58 -1.63 28.56
N HIS A 208 -17.08 -0.40 28.72
CA HIS A 208 -16.69 0.17 30.01
C HIS A 208 -17.75 1.12 30.62
N GLY A 209 -18.95 1.17 30.06
CA GLY A 209 -20.05 2.00 30.55
C GLY A 209 -19.79 3.51 30.40
N ILE A 210 -18.98 3.93 29.45
CA ILE A 210 -18.66 5.33 29.19
C ILE A 210 -19.41 5.80 27.94
N GLU A 211 -20.16 6.89 28.08
CA GLU A 211 -20.84 7.51 26.96
C GLU A 211 -19.88 8.40 26.16
N LYS A 212 -20.01 8.35 24.82
CA LYS A 212 -19.28 9.26 23.93
C LYS A 212 -19.84 10.69 24.06
N ASN A 213 -18.98 11.66 23.86
CA ASN A 213 -19.41 13.05 23.68
C ASN A 213 -19.18 13.46 22.21
N ASP A 214 -20.28 13.76 21.49
CA ASP A 214 -20.22 14.11 20.08
C ASP A 214 -19.45 15.42 19.80
N GLN A 215 -19.32 16.32 20.77
CA GLN A 215 -18.50 17.52 20.62
C GLN A 215 -17.00 17.22 20.47
N TRP A 216 -16.54 16.08 20.99
CA TRP A 216 -15.15 15.65 20.92
C TRP A 216 -14.85 14.69 19.76
N ILE A 217 -15.88 14.36 18.95
CA ILE A 217 -15.72 13.53 17.77
C ILE A 217 -15.62 14.45 16.55
N LYS A 218 -14.46 14.45 15.91
CA LYS A 218 -14.20 15.31 14.76
C LYS A 218 -13.82 14.49 13.53
N GLN A 219 -14.14 15.03 12.37
CA GLN A 219 -13.74 14.45 11.09
C GLN A 219 -12.37 14.97 10.71
N GLY A 220 -11.43 14.04 10.46
CA GLY A 220 -10.16 14.30 9.84
C GLY A 220 -10.06 13.62 8.45
N ASN A 221 -8.84 13.60 7.91
CA ASN A 221 -8.55 12.98 6.63
C ASN A 221 -7.13 12.36 6.57
N PHE A 222 -6.60 11.93 7.71
CA PHE A 222 -5.25 11.39 7.87
C PHE A 222 -4.10 12.39 7.68
N SER A 223 -4.36 13.68 7.47
CA SER A 223 -3.33 14.70 7.35
C SER A 223 -3.05 15.41 8.68
N PHE A 224 -1.81 15.93 8.83
CA PHE A 224 -1.43 16.78 9.95
C PHE A 224 -2.39 17.97 10.11
N LYS A 225 -2.71 18.64 8.99
CA LYS A 225 -3.61 19.79 8.99
C LYS A 225 -4.99 19.44 9.57
N SER A 226 -5.58 18.33 9.14
CA SER A 226 -6.91 17.93 9.64
C SER A 226 -6.89 17.57 11.13
N GLY A 227 -5.81 17.00 11.64
CA GLY A 227 -5.61 16.79 13.07
C GLY A 227 -5.47 18.10 13.83
N PHE A 228 -4.70 19.04 13.30
CA PHE A 228 -4.53 20.38 13.87
C PHE A 228 -5.86 21.13 13.96
N ASP A 229 -6.61 21.21 12.86
CA ASP A 229 -7.90 21.90 12.79
C ASP A 229 -8.91 21.27 13.79
N ALA A 230 -8.99 19.94 13.83
CA ALA A 230 -9.84 19.20 14.77
C ALA A 230 -9.45 19.47 16.23
N GLY A 231 -8.15 19.53 16.53
CA GLY A 231 -7.64 19.88 17.87
C GLY A 231 -8.01 21.30 18.26
N VAL A 232 -7.89 22.26 17.35
CA VAL A 232 -8.33 23.65 17.59
C VAL A 232 -9.81 23.70 17.96
N GLU A 233 -10.68 23.00 17.23
CA GLU A 233 -12.11 22.93 17.53
C GLU A 233 -12.40 22.32 18.92
N ILE A 234 -11.76 21.17 19.23
CA ILE A 234 -11.95 20.47 20.52
C ILE A 234 -11.50 21.35 21.68
N PHE A 235 -10.34 22.00 21.55
CA PHE A 235 -9.80 22.84 22.64
C PHE A 235 -10.50 24.17 22.80
N HIS A 236 -11.45 24.54 21.93
CA HIS A 236 -12.36 25.66 22.11
C HIS A 236 -13.70 25.26 22.72
N SER A 237 -13.97 23.98 22.96
CA SER A 237 -15.19 23.54 23.68
C SER A 237 -15.15 23.90 25.15
N GLU A 238 -16.33 24.03 25.76
CA GLU A 238 -16.46 24.34 27.19
C GLU A 238 -15.79 23.28 28.09
N LYS A 239 -15.89 22.01 27.70
CA LYS A 239 -15.23 20.90 28.37
C LYS A 239 -14.27 20.23 27.40
N ILE A 240 -13.00 20.14 27.79
CA ILE A 240 -11.93 19.53 27.01
C ILE A 240 -11.76 18.07 27.44
N PRO A 241 -11.62 17.10 26.50
CA PRO A 241 -11.36 15.72 26.86
C PRO A 241 -9.97 15.56 27.49
N THR A 242 -9.81 14.55 28.35
CA THR A 242 -8.53 14.26 29.02
C THR A 242 -7.60 13.41 28.20
N ALA A 243 -8.12 12.78 27.14
CA ALA A 243 -7.36 12.05 26.11
C ALA A 243 -8.05 12.19 24.75
N ILE A 244 -7.28 12.11 23.69
CA ILE A 244 -7.79 12.13 22.31
C ILE A 244 -7.16 10.99 21.54
N PHE A 245 -8.00 10.12 20.95
CA PHE A 245 -7.57 9.10 20.01
C PHE A 245 -7.58 9.68 18.59
N ALA A 246 -6.43 9.84 17.99
CA ALA A 246 -6.29 10.20 16.58
C ALA A 246 -6.15 8.94 15.73
N SER A 247 -6.83 8.88 14.58
CA SER A 247 -6.81 7.68 13.72
C SER A 247 -5.46 7.44 13.02
N ASN A 248 -4.50 8.36 13.09
CA ASN A 248 -3.11 8.14 12.69
C ASN A 248 -2.14 9.13 13.35
N ASP A 249 -0.83 8.87 13.22
CA ASP A 249 0.24 9.67 13.83
C ASP A 249 0.29 11.11 13.29
N SER A 250 0.05 11.30 12.00
CA SER A 250 0.05 12.64 11.39
C SER A 250 -1.01 13.55 12.03
N MET A 251 -2.21 13.03 12.25
CA MET A 251 -3.27 13.78 12.95
C MET A 251 -2.94 13.95 14.43
N ALA A 252 -2.36 12.93 15.09
CA ALA A 252 -1.93 13.05 16.48
C ALA A 252 -0.91 14.19 16.65
N ALA A 253 0.09 14.26 15.78
CA ALA A 253 1.05 15.37 15.77
C ALA A 253 0.38 16.73 15.53
N GLY A 254 -0.64 16.78 14.67
CA GLY A 254 -1.45 17.99 14.45
C GLY A 254 -2.19 18.45 15.72
N ILE A 255 -2.84 17.51 16.42
CA ILE A 255 -3.53 17.78 17.70
C ILE A 255 -2.54 18.26 18.76
N MET A 256 -1.40 17.58 18.90
CA MET A 256 -0.36 17.98 19.84
C MET A 256 0.13 19.40 19.56
N LYS A 257 0.28 19.77 18.29
CA LYS A 257 0.65 21.15 17.91
C LYS A 257 -0.40 22.16 18.30
N SER A 258 -1.70 21.86 18.11
CA SER A 258 -2.79 22.76 18.51
C SER A 258 -2.88 22.90 20.03
N ALA A 259 -2.67 21.81 20.79
CA ALA A 259 -2.59 21.83 22.27
C ALA A 259 -1.44 22.72 22.76
N GLN A 260 -0.25 22.56 22.16
CA GLN A 260 0.92 23.38 22.49
C GLN A 260 0.66 24.88 22.26
N MET A 261 0.00 25.24 21.14
CA MET A 261 -0.32 26.64 20.83
C MET A 261 -1.32 27.24 21.86
N LYS A 262 -2.14 26.40 22.49
CA LYS A 262 -3.05 26.79 23.57
C LYS A 262 -2.37 26.77 24.95
N GLY A 263 -1.08 26.50 25.05
CA GLY A 263 -0.33 26.45 26.29
C GLY A 263 -0.58 25.18 27.14
N MET A 264 -1.19 24.15 26.54
CA MET A 264 -1.38 22.83 27.15
C MET A 264 -0.07 22.03 27.09
N LYS A 265 0.21 21.25 28.14
CA LYS A 265 1.42 20.39 28.21
C LYS A 265 1.07 18.96 27.86
#